data_0b176bbc6b8dcc1ff195ccd4957dcf18
#
_entry.id   0b176bbc6b8dcc1ff195ccd4957dcf18
#
_cell.length_a   1.000
_cell.length_b   1.000
_cell.length_c   1.000
_cell.angle_alpha   90.00
_cell.angle_beta   90.00
_cell.angle_gamma   90.00
#
_symmetry.space_group_name_H-M   'P 1'
#
loop_
_entity.id
_entity.type
_entity.pdbx_description
1 polymer ?
#
loop_
_entity_poly.entity_id
_entity_poly.type
_entity_poly.pdbx_seq_one_letter_code
_entity_poly.pdbx_strand_id
1 'polypeptide(L)'
;MTESARDLPVRDLPRSELAGRLAGEGLCVDYGACIVRVRSKVPEFAVAFHEVYRHFLPSFQADFSDLHVEMLPGSGLRRWLRLQSRFLIDRFQPFEPFTASQALPHYEWGVNWSFGQRFNQHVLLHAGALALGDRALVLPATPGSGKSTLTAALMLAGFRLLSDEFGVLCPESGELLPMVKPVALKNASIDVIRRFAPDAELGPTFPGTRKGDVAHLAPDASSVGGVRRSARPALIVFPAWREGAALRLEPQPPEQAFTRVAFNSFNYGMLGRISFDAVANLVAACPAYQLVYGRLEEAVACLRQLLEEQGDGRT
;
A
#
# COMPACT_ATOMS: atom_id res chain seq x y z
N MET A 1 11.51 -24.26 26.84
CA MET A 1 10.62 -23.64 25.84
C MET A 1 11.30 -22.37 25.38
N THR A 2 11.89 -22.42 24.21
CA THR A 2 12.80 -21.39 23.68
C THR A 2 12.03 -20.16 23.21
N GLU A 3 12.39 -19.04 23.77
CA GLU A 3 11.85 -17.69 23.61
C GLU A 3 12.18 -17.02 22.24
N SER A 4 12.65 -17.76 21.25
CA SER A 4 13.49 -17.19 20.20
C SER A 4 12.90 -17.06 18.79
N ALA A 5 11.61 -17.28 18.55
CA ALA A 5 11.09 -17.17 17.17
C ALA A 5 9.92 -16.20 16.98
N ARG A 6 9.59 -15.38 18.00
CA ARG A 6 8.29 -14.68 18.02
C ARG A 6 8.27 -13.30 17.39
N ASP A 7 9.42 -12.62 17.22
CA ASP A 7 9.45 -11.20 16.84
C ASP A 7 10.61 -10.81 15.92
N LEU A 8 11.10 -11.73 15.08
CA LEU A 8 12.14 -11.37 14.12
C LEU A 8 11.52 -10.83 12.83
N PRO A 9 12.01 -9.72 12.28
CA PRO A 9 11.60 -9.26 10.97
C PRO A 9 11.97 -10.29 9.88
N VAL A 10 11.18 -10.30 8.81
CA VAL A 10 11.35 -11.26 7.70
C VAL A 10 12.79 -11.31 7.18
N ARG A 11 13.48 -10.19 7.13
CA ARG A 11 14.90 -10.12 6.67
C ARG A 11 15.86 -10.96 7.52
N ASP A 12 15.56 -11.14 8.80
CA ASP A 12 16.41 -11.86 9.74
C ASP A 12 16.07 -13.37 9.81
N LEU A 13 15.01 -13.79 9.15
CA LEU A 13 14.65 -15.19 8.98
C LEU A 13 15.47 -15.83 7.87
N PRO A 14 16.06 -17.02 8.07
CA PRO A 14 16.66 -17.78 6.96
C PRO A 14 15.64 -18.00 5.83
N ARG A 15 16.02 -17.80 4.57
CA ARG A 15 15.11 -17.99 3.42
C ARG A 15 14.46 -19.37 3.37
N SER A 16 15.21 -20.41 3.76
CA SER A 16 14.70 -21.79 3.83
C SER A 16 13.64 -21.96 4.93
N GLU A 17 13.82 -21.31 6.07
CA GLU A 17 12.82 -21.31 7.15
C GLU A 17 11.54 -20.60 6.73
N LEU A 18 11.65 -19.39 6.16
CA LEU A 18 10.49 -18.66 5.63
C LEU A 18 9.73 -19.49 4.59
N ALA A 19 10.45 -20.09 3.64
CA ALA A 19 9.84 -20.93 2.62
C ALA A 19 9.15 -22.16 3.22
N GLY A 20 9.75 -22.81 4.20
CA GLY A 20 9.19 -23.96 4.92
C GLY A 20 7.90 -23.57 5.67
N ARG A 21 7.90 -22.44 6.37
CA ARG A 21 6.72 -21.93 7.08
C ARG A 21 5.60 -21.54 6.12
N LEU A 22 5.91 -20.83 5.04
CA LEU A 22 4.92 -20.50 4.01
C LEU A 22 4.30 -21.76 3.39
N ALA A 23 5.08 -22.80 3.14
CA ALA A 23 4.59 -24.05 2.56
C ALA A 23 3.76 -24.90 3.55
N GLY A 24 4.01 -24.74 4.85
CA GLY A 24 3.34 -25.45 5.95
C GLY A 24 2.10 -24.71 6.48
N GLU A 25 2.18 -24.25 7.71
CA GLU A 25 1.08 -23.57 8.42
C GLU A 25 0.80 -22.15 7.90
N GLY A 26 1.77 -21.56 7.19
CA GLY A 26 1.72 -20.18 6.75
C GLY A 26 2.19 -19.22 7.84
N LEU A 27 2.05 -17.93 7.56
CA LEU A 27 2.34 -16.85 8.49
C LEU A 27 1.27 -15.76 8.37
N CYS A 28 1.06 -15.00 9.43
CA CYS A 28 0.16 -13.85 9.43
C CYS A 28 0.96 -12.57 9.28
N VAL A 29 0.54 -11.74 8.33
CA VAL A 29 1.06 -10.39 8.11
C VAL A 29 0.01 -9.41 8.59
N ASP A 30 0.39 -8.55 9.51
CA ASP A 30 -0.43 -7.44 9.97
C ASP A 30 -0.16 -6.20 9.11
N TYR A 31 -1.17 -5.77 8.37
CA TYR A 31 -1.12 -4.54 7.57
C TYR A 31 -1.69 -3.32 8.31
N GLY A 32 -2.27 -3.53 9.49
CA GLY A 32 -3.00 -2.54 10.28
C GLY A 32 -4.50 -2.75 10.21
N ALA A 33 -5.15 -2.27 9.17
CA ALA A 33 -6.59 -2.46 8.96
C ALA A 33 -6.99 -3.90 8.61
N CYS A 34 -6.01 -4.76 8.28
CA CYS A 34 -6.26 -6.15 7.88
C CYS A 34 -5.09 -7.05 8.28
N ILE A 35 -5.39 -8.23 8.82
CA ILE A 35 -4.43 -9.31 9.06
C ILE A 35 -4.65 -10.40 8.01
N VAL A 36 -3.61 -10.73 7.26
CA VAL A 36 -3.65 -11.75 6.21
C VAL A 36 -2.82 -12.96 6.61
N ARG A 37 -3.43 -14.14 6.68
CA ARG A 37 -2.69 -15.38 6.73
C ARG A 37 -2.29 -15.77 5.32
N VAL A 38 -0.99 -15.86 5.07
CA VAL A 38 -0.43 -16.23 3.77
C VAL A 38 0.23 -17.61 3.81
N ARG A 39 -0.10 -18.44 2.84
CA ARG A 39 0.56 -19.73 2.56
C ARG A 39 1.05 -19.74 1.13
N SER A 40 2.19 -20.36 0.88
CA SER A 40 2.69 -20.50 -0.47
C SER A 40 3.49 -21.78 -0.67
N LYS A 41 3.21 -22.46 -1.79
CA LYS A 41 4.01 -23.58 -2.30
C LYS A 41 4.74 -23.19 -3.61
N VAL A 42 4.86 -21.88 -3.87
CA VAL A 42 5.55 -21.32 -5.05
C VAL A 42 6.90 -20.78 -4.58
N PRO A 43 8.04 -21.39 -4.96
CA PRO A 43 9.36 -20.97 -4.47
C PRO A 43 9.70 -19.52 -4.82
N GLU A 44 9.36 -19.07 -6.03
CA GLU A 44 9.61 -17.71 -6.51
C GLU A 44 8.88 -16.66 -5.65
N PHE A 45 7.71 -17.02 -5.12
CA PHE A 45 6.98 -16.17 -4.19
C PHE A 45 7.76 -15.97 -2.89
N ALA A 46 8.27 -17.06 -2.28
CA ALA A 46 8.99 -16.99 -1.01
C ALA A 46 10.25 -16.12 -1.10
N VAL A 47 10.98 -16.21 -2.23
CA VAL A 47 12.17 -15.40 -2.49
C VAL A 47 11.80 -13.91 -2.57
N ALA A 48 10.83 -13.57 -3.40
CA ALA A 48 10.42 -12.17 -3.58
C ALA A 48 9.76 -11.59 -2.32
N PHE A 49 8.99 -12.41 -1.59
CA PHE A 49 8.37 -12.03 -0.32
C PHE A 49 9.44 -11.68 0.72
N HIS A 50 10.50 -12.47 0.84
CA HIS A 50 11.60 -12.20 1.77
C HIS A 50 12.25 -10.83 1.53
N GLU A 51 12.38 -10.40 0.28
CA GLU A 51 12.98 -9.12 -0.08
C GLU A 51 12.04 -7.93 0.15
N VAL A 52 10.77 -8.09 -0.24
CA VAL A 52 9.80 -6.98 -0.26
C VAL A 52 9.11 -6.79 1.09
N TYR A 53 8.95 -7.87 1.87
CA TYR A 53 8.35 -7.84 3.22
C TYR A 53 9.38 -7.82 4.35
N ARG A 54 10.60 -7.48 4.06
CA ARG A 54 11.78 -7.60 4.91
C ARG A 54 11.66 -6.96 6.30
N HIS A 55 10.89 -5.90 6.45
CA HIS A 55 10.69 -5.19 7.72
C HIS A 55 9.49 -5.68 8.51
N PHE A 56 8.61 -6.47 7.91
CA PHE A 56 7.44 -6.99 8.60
C PHE A 56 7.83 -8.00 9.69
N LEU A 57 7.04 -7.98 10.78
CA LEU A 57 7.12 -8.94 11.89
C LEU A 57 6.01 -9.97 11.71
N PRO A 58 6.28 -11.11 11.05
CA PRO A 58 5.24 -12.09 10.81
C PRO A 58 4.89 -12.85 12.09
N SER A 59 3.61 -13.02 12.36
CA SER A 59 3.14 -13.91 13.41
C SER A 59 2.89 -15.32 12.86
N PHE A 60 3.44 -16.33 13.55
CA PHE A 60 3.23 -17.74 13.19
C PHE A 60 2.09 -18.38 13.98
N GLN A 61 1.59 -17.72 15.03
CA GLN A 61 0.57 -18.21 15.95
C GLN A 61 -0.54 -17.17 16.18
N ALA A 62 -0.92 -16.42 15.12
CA ALA A 62 -2.05 -15.51 15.26
C ALA A 62 -3.35 -16.31 15.43
N ASP A 63 -4.09 -16.03 16.50
CA ASP A 63 -5.38 -16.67 16.79
C ASP A 63 -6.46 -16.25 15.78
N PHE A 64 -6.24 -15.13 15.08
CA PHE A 64 -7.18 -14.56 14.13
C PHE A 64 -6.47 -14.01 12.88
N SER A 65 -7.15 -14.13 11.75
CA SER A 65 -6.80 -13.42 10.50
C SER A 65 -8.06 -13.14 9.70
N ASP A 66 -8.10 -11.97 9.09
CA ASP A 66 -9.25 -11.50 8.29
C ASP A 66 -9.36 -12.21 6.95
N LEU A 67 -8.21 -12.52 6.35
CA LEU A 67 -8.10 -13.13 5.02
C LEU A 67 -7.15 -14.32 5.06
N HIS A 68 -7.53 -15.42 4.41
CA HIS A 68 -6.67 -16.58 4.20
C HIS A 68 -6.29 -16.68 2.73
N VAL A 69 -5.03 -16.38 2.43
CA VAL A 69 -4.51 -16.37 1.06
C VAL A 69 -3.54 -17.52 0.84
N GLU A 70 -3.74 -18.26 -0.25
CA GLU A 70 -2.83 -19.31 -0.69
C GLU A 70 -2.30 -19.04 -2.09
N MET A 71 -0.97 -19.10 -2.23
CA MET A 71 -0.29 -19.08 -3.52
C MET A 71 0.13 -20.50 -3.87
N LEU A 72 -0.55 -21.12 -4.85
CA LEU A 72 -0.32 -22.51 -5.22
C LEU A 72 0.25 -22.62 -6.64
N PRO A 73 1.08 -23.66 -6.90
CA PRO A 73 1.53 -23.96 -8.26
C PRO A 73 0.35 -24.26 -9.20
N GLY A 74 0.55 -24.11 -10.48
CA GLY A 74 -0.40 -24.54 -11.51
C GLY A 74 -0.81 -26.02 -11.33
N SER A 75 -1.94 -26.42 -11.89
CA SER A 75 -2.48 -27.77 -11.80
C SER A 75 -2.27 -28.56 -13.12
N GLY A 76 -2.33 -29.90 -13.04
CA GLY A 76 -2.23 -30.79 -14.18
C GLY A 76 -0.87 -30.74 -14.88
N LEU A 77 -0.84 -31.03 -16.19
CA LEU A 77 0.39 -31.03 -17.00
C LEU A 77 1.04 -29.64 -17.11
N ARG A 78 0.29 -28.57 -16.96
CA ARG A 78 0.80 -27.19 -17.03
C ARG A 78 1.80 -26.87 -15.91
N ARG A 79 1.75 -27.57 -14.76
CA ARG A 79 2.73 -27.35 -13.68
C ARG A 79 4.16 -27.72 -14.08
N TRP A 80 4.33 -28.52 -15.15
CA TRP A 80 5.63 -28.96 -15.65
C TRP A 80 6.06 -28.21 -16.92
N LEU A 81 5.09 -27.82 -17.76
CA LEU A 81 5.36 -27.19 -19.05
C LEU A 81 5.40 -25.66 -18.98
N ARG A 82 4.62 -25.06 -18.10
CA ARG A 82 4.59 -23.61 -17.86
C ARG A 82 4.37 -23.39 -16.37
N LEU A 83 5.44 -23.01 -15.68
CA LEU A 83 5.35 -22.72 -14.25
C LEU A 83 4.38 -21.57 -14.01
N GLN A 84 3.28 -21.87 -13.36
CA GLN A 84 2.21 -20.92 -13.04
C GLN A 84 1.98 -20.86 -11.54
N SER A 85 1.49 -19.72 -11.08
CA SER A 85 0.97 -19.51 -9.73
C SER A 85 -0.53 -19.23 -9.78
N ARG A 86 -1.27 -19.77 -8.82
CA ARG A 86 -2.70 -19.53 -8.61
C ARG A 86 -2.87 -18.79 -7.28
N PHE A 87 -3.66 -17.75 -7.28
CA PHE A 87 -4.08 -17.05 -6.07
C PHE A 87 -5.42 -17.60 -5.61
N LEU A 88 -5.50 -18.04 -4.37
CA LEU A 88 -6.73 -18.47 -3.72
C LEU A 88 -6.98 -17.60 -2.48
N ILE A 89 -8.23 -17.23 -2.26
CA ILE A 89 -8.74 -16.58 -1.05
C ILE A 89 -9.85 -17.44 -0.46
N ASP A 90 -9.68 -17.93 0.77
CA ASP A 90 -10.63 -18.85 1.44
C ASP A 90 -11.02 -20.03 0.53
N ARG A 91 -10.06 -20.63 -0.17
CA ARG A 91 -10.19 -21.71 -1.16
C ARG A 91 -10.86 -21.34 -2.49
N PHE A 92 -11.32 -20.09 -2.65
CA PHE A 92 -11.87 -19.59 -3.91
C PHE A 92 -10.75 -19.00 -4.77
N GLN A 93 -10.74 -19.30 -6.07
CA GLN A 93 -9.78 -18.76 -7.06
C GLN A 93 -10.46 -17.67 -7.88
N PRO A 94 -10.26 -16.37 -7.57
CA PRO A 94 -10.93 -15.28 -8.28
C PRO A 94 -10.29 -14.95 -9.62
N PHE A 95 -9.05 -15.37 -9.85
CA PHE A 95 -8.26 -14.96 -11.02
C PHE A 95 -7.73 -16.17 -11.79
N GLU A 96 -7.48 -15.95 -13.08
CA GLU A 96 -6.72 -16.87 -13.90
C GLU A 96 -5.27 -17.00 -13.36
N PRO A 97 -4.63 -18.18 -13.56
CA PRO A 97 -3.24 -18.36 -13.15
C PRO A 97 -2.29 -17.38 -13.83
N PHE A 98 -1.28 -16.91 -13.09
CA PHE A 98 -0.19 -16.10 -13.60
C PHE A 98 1.07 -16.94 -13.77
N THR A 99 2.10 -16.40 -14.45
CA THR A 99 3.43 -16.99 -14.45
C THR A 99 3.99 -17.06 -13.03
N ALA A 100 4.64 -18.16 -12.65
CA ALA A 100 5.18 -18.33 -11.28
C ALA A 100 6.17 -17.23 -10.90
N SER A 101 6.97 -16.73 -11.87
CA SER A 101 7.87 -15.59 -11.67
C SER A 101 7.14 -14.28 -11.30
N GLN A 102 5.84 -14.18 -11.54
CA GLN A 102 4.99 -13.03 -11.20
C GLN A 102 4.10 -13.32 -9.98
N ALA A 103 4.43 -14.31 -9.16
CA ALA A 103 3.61 -14.71 -8.02
C ALA A 103 3.46 -13.60 -6.98
N LEU A 104 4.48 -12.78 -6.72
CA LEU A 104 4.37 -11.65 -5.79
C LEU A 104 3.44 -10.55 -6.31
N PRO A 105 3.58 -10.00 -7.53
CA PRO A 105 2.58 -9.08 -8.09
C PRO A 105 1.15 -9.64 -8.09
N HIS A 106 0.99 -10.93 -8.35
CA HIS A 106 -0.32 -11.60 -8.31
C HIS A 106 -0.90 -11.61 -6.89
N TYR A 107 -0.07 -11.89 -5.88
CA TYR A 107 -0.44 -11.81 -4.47
C TYR A 107 -0.86 -10.39 -4.09
N GLU A 108 -0.04 -9.39 -4.43
CA GLU A 108 -0.30 -7.99 -4.12
C GLU A 108 -1.65 -7.52 -4.67
N TRP A 109 -1.95 -7.86 -5.92
CA TRP A 109 -3.24 -7.53 -6.54
C TRP A 109 -4.40 -8.31 -5.92
N GLY A 110 -4.17 -9.58 -5.62
CA GLY A 110 -5.17 -10.44 -5.00
C GLY A 110 -5.57 -9.95 -3.60
N VAL A 111 -4.61 -9.57 -2.77
CA VAL A 111 -4.88 -8.99 -1.46
C VAL A 111 -5.62 -7.66 -1.58
N ASN A 112 -5.19 -6.76 -2.48
CA ASN A 112 -5.89 -5.49 -2.72
C ASN A 112 -7.32 -5.72 -3.17
N TRP A 113 -7.55 -6.63 -4.12
CA TRP A 113 -8.89 -6.95 -4.58
C TRP A 113 -9.75 -7.52 -3.43
N SER A 114 -9.21 -8.46 -2.65
CA SER A 114 -9.92 -9.07 -1.52
C SER A 114 -10.29 -8.05 -0.45
N PHE A 115 -9.36 -7.15 -0.13
CA PHE A 115 -9.59 -6.05 0.81
C PHE A 115 -10.70 -5.13 0.32
N GLY A 116 -10.61 -4.65 -0.92
CA GLY A 116 -11.61 -3.77 -1.50
C GLY A 116 -13.02 -4.38 -1.60
N GLN A 117 -13.13 -5.73 -1.69
CA GLN A 117 -14.42 -6.41 -1.74
C GLN A 117 -15.06 -6.66 -0.37
N ARG A 118 -14.26 -6.76 0.69
CA ARG A 118 -14.74 -7.29 1.98
C ARG A 118 -14.75 -6.27 3.12
N PHE A 119 -13.91 -5.22 3.05
CA PHE A 119 -13.73 -4.28 4.16
C PHE A 119 -14.64 -3.06 4.04
N ASN A 120 -15.95 -3.30 4.17
CA ASN A 120 -16.97 -2.26 4.06
C ASN A 120 -17.34 -1.60 5.41
N GLN A 121 -16.62 -1.89 6.49
CA GLN A 121 -16.71 -1.15 7.76
C GLN A 121 -16.00 0.20 7.72
N HIS A 122 -15.17 0.45 6.70
CA HIS A 122 -14.44 1.70 6.50
C HIS A 122 -14.71 2.29 5.12
N VAL A 123 -14.52 3.60 4.97
CA VAL A 123 -14.53 4.24 3.65
C VAL A 123 -13.15 4.03 3.02
N LEU A 124 -13.12 3.36 1.87
CA LEU A 124 -11.89 3.01 1.16
C LEU A 124 -11.63 4.03 0.05
N LEU A 125 -10.75 4.98 0.30
CA LEU A 125 -10.33 5.98 -0.68
C LEU A 125 -9.26 5.40 -1.59
N HIS A 126 -9.39 5.54 -2.90
CA HIS A 126 -8.27 5.27 -3.84
C HIS A 126 -7.25 6.40 -3.72
N ALA A 127 -6.44 6.32 -2.71
CA ALA A 127 -5.50 7.37 -2.33
C ALA A 127 -4.22 6.79 -1.73
N GLY A 128 -3.10 7.47 -1.97
CA GLY A 128 -1.94 7.35 -1.09
C GLY A 128 -2.25 8.03 0.23
N ALA A 129 -1.76 7.47 1.32
CA ALA A 129 -1.87 8.04 2.66
C ALA A 129 -0.54 7.90 3.39
N LEU A 130 -0.04 9.00 3.92
CA LEU A 130 1.22 9.05 4.66
C LEU A 130 1.06 10.00 5.86
N ALA A 131 1.85 9.79 6.89
CA ALA A 131 1.81 10.63 8.08
C ALA A 131 3.16 11.23 8.43
N LEU A 132 3.15 12.44 8.96
CA LEU A 132 4.26 13.07 9.65
C LEU A 132 3.80 13.35 11.10
N GLY A 133 4.40 12.63 12.04
CA GLY A 133 3.84 12.55 13.40
C GLY A 133 2.48 11.85 13.41
N ASP A 134 1.46 12.54 13.91
CA ASP A 134 0.06 12.10 13.97
C ASP A 134 -0.84 12.70 12.88
N ARG A 135 -0.28 13.52 11.98
CA ARG A 135 -0.98 14.22 10.91
C ARG A 135 -0.80 13.51 9.58
N ALA A 136 -1.89 13.26 8.89
CA ALA A 136 -1.87 12.55 7.63
C ALA A 136 -2.12 13.44 6.42
N LEU A 137 -1.34 13.16 5.38
CA LEU A 137 -1.53 13.62 4.01
C LEU A 137 -2.31 12.55 3.24
N VAL A 138 -3.37 12.96 2.58
CA VAL A 138 -4.18 12.12 1.68
C VAL A 138 -3.92 12.54 0.24
N LEU A 139 -3.59 11.58 -0.62
CA LEU A 139 -3.27 11.78 -2.04
C LEU A 139 -4.28 11.04 -2.93
N PRO A 140 -5.54 11.53 -3.05
CA PRO A 140 -6.49 10.93 -3.97
C PRO A 140 -6.05 11.19 -5.40
N ALA A 141 -6.03 10.17 -6.24
CA ALA A 141 -5.50 10.35 -7.57
C ALA A 141 -6.03 9.33 -8.59
N THR A 142 -6.21 9.79 -9.81
CA THR A 142 -6.48 8.94 -10.95
C THR A 142 -5.20 8.20 -11.42
N PRO A 143 -5.34 7.06 -12.10
CA PRO A 143 -4.19 6.37 -12.69
C PRO A 143 -3.34 7.29 -13.57
N GLY A 144 -2.01 7.19 -13.46
CA GLY A 144 -1.07 8.00 -14.25
C GLY A 144 -0.72 9.39 -13.68
N SER A 145 -1.32 9.80 -12.58
CA SER A 145 -1.04 11.10 -11.92
C SER A 145 0.32 11.20 -11.22
N GLY A 146 1.06 10.10 -11.09
CA GLY A 146 2.31 10.04 -10.34
C GLY A 146 2.14 9.71 -8.85
N LYS A 147 0.92 9.33 -8.38
CA LYS A 147 0.60 9.04 -6.99
C LYS A 147 1.59 8.07 -6.32
N SER A 148 1.75 6.86 -6.85
CA SER A 148 2.62 5.84 -6.21
C SER A 148 4.09 6.26 -6.21
N THR A 149 4.56 6.98 -7.22
CA THR A 149 5.92 7.52 -7.25
C THR A 149 6.12 8.59 -6.17
N LEU A 150 5.14 9.48 -6.01
CA LEU A 150 5.15 10.50 -4.96
C LEU A 150 5.02 9.89 -3.57
N THR A 151 4.13 8.90 -3.39
CA THR A 151 4.00 8.14 -2.14
C THR A 151 5.33 7.48 -1.74
N ALA A 152 6.00 6.82 -2.70
CA ALA A 152 7.32 6.23 -2.46
C ALA A 152 8.37 7.28 -2.06
N ALA A 153 8.42 8.41 -2.78
CA ALA A 153 9.38 9.48 -2.49
C ALA A 153 9.15 10.12 -1.11
N LEU A 154 7.89 10.33 -0.72
CA LEU A 154 7.54 10.85 0.60
C LEU A 154 7.93 9.86 1.72
N MET A 155 7.66 8.55 1.55
CA MET A 155 8.10 7.54 2.49
C MET A 155 9.63 7.54 2.65
N LEU A 156 10.36 7.53 1.53
CA LEU A 156 11.83 7.59 1.53
C LEU A 156 12.37 8.91 2.13
N ALA A 157 11.58 9.97 2.12
CA ALA A 157 11.88 11.23 2.79
C ALA A 157 11.46 11.26 4.27
N GLY A 158 11.04 10.12 4.86
CA GLY A 158 10.77 9.99 6.30
C GLY A 158 9.32 10.23 6.72
N PHE A 159 8.37 10.24 5.78
CA PHE A 159 6.96 10.13 6.13
C PHE A 159 6.63 8.66 6.43
N ARG A 160 5.83 8.42 7.45
CA ARG A 160 5.33 7.08 7.76
C ARG A 160 4.25 6.71 6.74
N LEU A 161 4.47 5.65 5.99
CA LEU A 161 3.47 5.13 5.05
C LEU A 161 2.27 4.57 5.83
N LEU A 162 1.07 5.02 5.48
CA LEU A 162 -0.17 4.37 5.87
C LEU A 162 -0.65 3.45 4.74
N SER A 163 -0.65 3.92 3.50
CA SER A 163 -0.99 3.11 2.32
C SER A 163 -0.61 3.82 1.02
N ASP A 164 -0.40 3.06 -0.06
CA ASP A 164 -0.33 3.60 -1.42
C ASP A 164 -1.64 3.46 -2.20
N GLU A 165 -2.44 2.44 -1.91
CA GLU A 165 -3.64 2.11 -2.70
C GLU A 165 -4.94 2.48 -1.97
N PHE A 166 -5.02 2.24 -0.65
CA PHE A 166 -6.22 2.45 0.14
C PHE A 166 -5.99 3.46 1.27
N GLY A 167 -6.48 4.67 1.12
CA GLY A 167 -6.70 5.54 2.26
C GLY A 167 -7.90 4.99 3.06
N VAL A 168 -7.62 4.26 4.15
CA VAL A 168 -8.66 3.63 4.97
C VAL A 168 -9.19 4.63 5.98
N LEU A 169 -10.30 5.27 5.67
CA LEU A 169 -10.93 6.26 6.55
C LEU A 169 -11.95 5.58 7.47
N CYS A 170 -11.71 5.68 8.78
CA CYS A 170 -12.64 5.21 9.80
C CYS A 170 -13.80 6.20 9.94
N PRO A 171 -15.07 5.82 9.68
CA PRO A 171 -16.18 6.75 9.74
C PRO A 171 -16.45 7.28 11.15
N GLU A 172 -16.19 6.46 12.18
CA GLU A 172 -16.48 6.77 13.58
C GLU A 172 -15.49 7.79 14.15
N SER A 173 -14.19 7.60 13.89
CA SER A 173 -13.13 8.47 14.44
C SER A 173 -12.69 9.58 13.50
N GLY A 174 -12.95 9.45 12.20
CA GLY A 174 -12.42 10.33 11.16
C GLY A 174 -10.92 10.16 10.92
N GLU A 175 -10.27 9.18 11.53
CA GLU A 175 -8.85 8.89 11.36
C GLU A 175 -8.57 7.99 10.16
N LEU A 176 -7.36 8.07 9.64
CA LEU A 176 -6.82 7.15 8.65
C LEU A 176 -6.13 5.98 9.35
N LEU A 177 -6.62 4.79 9.08
CA LEU A 177 -6.00 3.55 9.55
C LEU A 177 -4.90 3.12 8.59
N PRO A 178 -3.78 2.57 9.10
CA PRO A 178 -2.77 1.98 8.25
C PRO A 178 -3.30 0.75 7.50
N MET A 179 -2.92 0.63 6.24
CA MET A 179 -2.95 -0.57 5.42
C MET A 179 -1.59 -0.65 4.72
N VAL A 180 -0.55 -0.83 5.55
CA VAL A 180 0.85 -0.75 5.12
C VAL A 180 1.18 -1.93 4.23
N LYS A 181 1.43 -1.65 2.97
CA LYS A 181 1.82 -2.64 1.95
C LYS A 181 2.99 -2.12 1.13
N PRO A 182 3.75 -3.00 0.47
CA PRO A 182 4.77 -2.58 -0.48
C PRO A 182 4.20 -1.65 -1.56
N VAL A 183 4.92 -0.56 -1.84
CA VAL A 183 4.50 0.42 -2.85
C VAL A 183 4.79 -0.11 -4.25
N ALA A 184 3.75 -0.27 -5.06
CA ALA A 184 3.88 -0.81 -6.42
C ALA A 184 4.29 0.26 -7.43
N LEU A 185 5.53 0.19 -7.92
CA LEU A 185 6.09 1.05 -8.94
C LEU A 185 6.01 0.37 -10.31
N LYS A 186 5.73 1.15 -11.37
CA LYS A 186 5.49 0.62 -12.71
C LYS A 186 6.31 1.37 -13.76
N ASN A 187 6.89 0.62 -14.69
CA ASN A 187 7.60 1.18 -15.84
C ASN A 187 8.65 2.24 -15.41
N ALA A 188 8.61 3.43 -16.01
CA ALA A 188 9.55 4.50 -15.73
C ALA A 188 9.63 4.92 -14.25
N SER A 189 8.57 4.72 -13.44
CA SER A 189 8.59 5.08 -12.02
C SER A 189 9.63 4.27 -11.21
N ILE A 190 9.98 3.08 -11.68
CA ILE A 190 11.03 2.25 -11.05
C ILE A 190 12.37 2.97 -11.11
N ASP A 191 12.76 3.46 -12.30
CA ASP A 191 14.03 4.16 -12.48
C ASP A 191 14.02 5.57 -11.89
N VAL A 192 12.83 6.21 -11.83
CA VAL A 192 12.67 7.49 -11.14
C VAL A 192 12.99 7.34 -9.66
N ILE A 193 12.46 6.32 -8.98
CA ILE A 193 12.73 6.08 -7.55
C ILE A 193 14.19 5.63 -7.33
N ARG A 194 14.76 4.81 -8.21
CA ARG A 194 16.19 4.45 -8.13
C ARG A 194 17.12 5.67 -8.21
N ARG A 195 16.77 6.66 -9.02
CA ARG A 195 17.54 7.92 -9.11
C ARG A 195 17.30 8.82 -7.92
N PHE A 196 16.05 8.90 -7.42
CA PHE A 196 15.69 9.71 -6.28
C PHE A 196 16.36 9.22 -4.99
N ALA A 197 16.41 7.91 -4.79
CA ALA A 197 17.04 7.28 -3.63
C ALA A 197 17.74 5.98 -4.08
N PRO A 198 19.06 6.04 -4.39
CA PRO A 198 19.81 4.88 -4.86
C PRO A 198 19.81 3.69 -3.88
N ASP A 199 19.71 3.98 -2.58
CA ASP A 199 19.69 2.98 -1.50
C ASP A 199 18.27 2.46 -1.18
N ALA A 200 17.25 2.85 -1.97
CA ALA A 200 15.89 2.39 -1.77
C ALA A 200 15.78 0.87 -1.89
N GLU A 201 15.10 0.25 -0.94
CA GLU A 201 14.93 -1.21 -0.85
C GLU A 201 13.86 -1.70 -1.84
N LEU A 202 14.18 -1.58 -3.12
CA LEU A 202 13.36 -2.11 -4.21
C LEU A 202 13.58 -3.62 -4.34
N GLY A 203 12.49 -4.37 -4.32
CA GLY A 203 12.48 -5.79 -4.67
C GLY A 203 12.75 -6.03 -6.16
N PRO A 204 12.67 -7.28 -6.60
CA PRO A 204 12.93 -7.63 -7.99
C PRO A 204 11.94 -6.94 -8.94
N THR A 205 12.40 -6.64 -10.15
CA THR A 205 11.54 -6.17 -11.23
C THR A 205 10.88 -7.36 -11.91
N PHE A 206 9.55 -7.33 -12.02
CA PHE A 206 8.74 -8.33 -12.70
C PHE A 206 8.36 -7.80 -14.09
N PRO A 207 9.03 -8.26 -15.17
CA PRO A 207 8.79 -7.73 -16.51
C PRO A 207 7.48 -8.26 -17.09
N GLY A 208 6.88 -7.46 -17.99
CA GLY A 208 5.78 -7.89 -18.83
C GLY A 208 4.51 -8.34 -18.08
N THR A 209 4.24 -7.75 -16.91
CA THR A 209 2.96 -8.00 -16.22
C THR A 209 1.82 -7.35 -17.00
N ARG A 210 0.55 -7.61 -16.63
CA ARG A 210 -0.62 -6.94 -17.23
C ARG A 210 -0.57 -5.41 -17.07
N LYS A 211 0.26 -4.88 -16.17
CA LYS A 211 0.44 -3.43 -15.92
C LYS A 211 1.82 -2.92 -16.37
N GLY A 212 2.52 -3.67 -17.24
CA GLY A 212 3.90 -3.39 -17.64
C GLY A 212 4.90 -3.99 -16.66
N ASP A 213 6.10 -3.42 -16.61
CA ASP A 213 7.12 -3.82 -15.64
C ASP A 213 6.75 -3.31 -14.25
N VAL A 214 6.82 -4.15 -13.25
CA VAL A 214 6.44 -3.83 -11.87
C VAL A 214 7.58 -4.17 -10.92
N ALA A 215 7.88 -3.26 -10.01
CA ALA A 215 8.73 -3.53 -8.84
C ALA A 215 8.01 -3.01 -7.59
N HIS A 216 8.30 -3.61 -6.43
CA HIS A 216 7.70 -3.21 -5.18
C HIS A 216 8.78 -2.63 -4.27
N LEU A 217 8.55 -1.41 -3.78
CA LEU A 217 9.38 -0.79 -2.75
C LEU A 217 8.92 -1.31 -1.39
N ALA A 218 9.85 -1.89 -0.63
CA ALA A 218 9.57 -2.32 0.73
C ALA A 218 9.19 -1.12 1.60
N PRO A 219 8.11 -1.19 2.41
CA PRO A 219 7.87 -0.20 3.44
C PRO A 219 9.01 -0.17 4.44
N ASP A 220 9.41 1.01 4.90
CA ASP A 220 10.47 1.14 5.88
C ASP A 220 10.06 0.60 7.26
N ALA A 221 11.05 0.40 8.14
CA ALA A 221 10.83 -0.14 9.48
C ALA A 221 9.91 0.74 10.33
N SER A 222 9.91 2.06 10.11
CA SER A 222 9.06 3.01 10.85
C SER A 222 7.59 2.88 10.45
N SER A 223 7.33 2.67 9.17
CA SER A 223 5.99 2.44 8.63
C SER A 223 5.42 1.10 9.12
N VAL A 224 6.22 0.04 9.05
CA VAL A 224 5.81 -1.29 9.54
C VAL A 224 5.64 -1.29 11.06
N GLY A 225 6.55 -0.68 11.82
CA GLY A 225 6.41 -0.53 13.27
C GLY A 225 5.21 0.33 13.69
N GLY A 226 4.68 1.12 12.76
CA GLY A 226 3.51 1.98 12.94
C GLY A 226 2.17 1.39 12.46
N VAL A 227 2.07 0.10 12.11
CA VAL A 227 0.84 -0.50 11.55
C VAL A 227 -0.40 -0.40 12.47
N ARG A 228 -0.20 -0.17 13.78
CA ARG A 228 -1.31 0.03 14.74
C ARG A 228 -1.54 1.50 15.10
N ARG A 229 -0.83 2.43 14.45
CA ARG A 229 -0.93 3.86 14.73
C ARG A 229 -1.71 4.55 13.60
N SER A 230 -2.97 4.87 13.86
CA SER A 230 -3.77 5.76 13.01
C SER A 230 -3.15 7.16 12.89
N ALA A 231 -3.69 7.98 12.01
CA ALA A 231 -3.30 9.37 11.90
C ALA A 231 -4.51 10.23 11.52
N ARG A 232 -4.54 11.46 12.03
CA ARG A 232 -5.59 12.42 11.70
C ARG A 232 -5.36 13.04 10.34
N PRO A 233 -6.33 13.03 9.43
CA PRO A 233 -6.21 13.77 8.19
C PRO A 233 -5.95 15.24 8.47
N ALA A 234 -4.97 15.83 7.77
CA ALA A 234 -4.60 17.23 7.92
C ALA A 234 -4.47 17.95 6.58
N LEU A 235 -4.29 17.20 5.49
CA LEU A 235 -4.08 17.76 4.16
C LEU A 235 -4.59 16.81 3.07
N ILE A 236 -5.32 17.34 2.09
CA ILE A 236 -5.73 16.62 0.87
C ILE A 236 -4.99 17.23 -0.30
N VAL A 237 -4.24 16.41 -1.04
CA VAL A 237 -3.52 16.89 -2.23
C VAL A 237 -3.79 15.99 -3.41
N PHE A 238 -4.17 16.57 -4.51
CA PHE A 238 -4.40 15.92 -5.79
C PHE A 238 -3.15 16.06 -6.66
N PRO A 239 -2.28 15.04 -6.74
CA PRO A 239 -1.04 15.13 -7.49
C PRO A 239 -1.28 15.05 -9.00
N ALA A 240 -0.50 15.81 -9.76
CA ALA A 240 -0.43 15.74 -11.22
C ALA A 240 1.03 15.93 -11.65
N TRP A 241 1.72 14.83 -11.88
CA TRP A 241 3.04 14.86 -12.45
C TRP A 241 2.99 15.26 -13.93
N ARG A 242 3.85 16.20 -14.33
CA ARG A 242 4.04 16.62 -15.73
C ARG A 242 5.52 16.87 -15.96
N GLU A 243 6.05 16.25 -16.99
CA GLU A 243 7.46 16.41 -17.35
C GLU A 243 7.81 17.89 -17.58
N GLY A 244 8.90 18.36 -16.95
CA GLY A 244 9.39 19.73 -17.05
C GLY A 244 8.52 20.81 -16.43
N ALA A 245 7.40 20.46 -15.79
CA ALA A 245 6.55 21.47 -15.16
C ALA A 245 7.21 22.08 -13.93
N ALA A 246 7.09 23.40 -13.80
CA ALA A 246 7.36 24.08 -12.54
C ALA A 246 6.33 23.64 -11.48
N LEU A 247 6.76 23.59 -10.23
CA LEU A 247 5.88 23.30 -9.11
C LEU A 247 4.80 24.37 -8.98
N ARG A 248 3.53 23.93 -8.92
CA ARG A 248 2.38 24.80 -8.64
C ARG A 248 1.47 24.13 -7.65
N LEU A 249 1.04 24.90 -6.67
CA LEU A 249 0.10 24.48 -5.64
C LEU A 249 -1.11 25.42 -5.69
N GLU A 250 -2.27 24.88 -6.04
CA GLU A 250 -3.49 25.66 -6.24
C GLU A 250 -4.56 25.18 -5.25
N PRO A 251 -5.11 26.05 -4.38
CA PRO A 251 -6.20 25.68 -3.49
C PRO A 251 -7.39 25.13 -4.27
N GLN A 252 -8.03 24.11 -3.70
CA GLN A 252 -9.25 23.50 -4.27
C GLN A 252 -10.45 23.86 -3.41
N PRO A 253 -11.55 24.35 -4.00
CA PRO A 253 -12.80 24.58 -3.29
C PRO A 253 -13.31 23.27 -2.64
N PRO A 254 -13.92 23.34 -1.45
CA PRO A 254 -14.40 22.16 -0.72
C PRO A 254 -15.34 21.25 -1.53
N GLU A 255 -16.24 21.83 -2.33
CA GLU A 255 -17.16 21.08 -3.18
C GLU A 255 -16.47 20.30 -4.30
N GLN A 256 -15.37 20.85 -4.85
CA GLN A 256 -14.56 20.15 -5.83
C GLN A 256 -13.74 19.06 -5.17
N ALA A 257 -13.14 19.33 -4.00
CA ALA A 257 -12.41 18.36 -3.23
C ALA A 257 -13.32 17.18 -2.82
N PHE A 258 -14.53 17.46 -2.33
CA PHE A 258 -15.53 16.45 -2.00
C PHE A 258 -15.83 15.54 -3.19
N THR A 259 -16.18 16.14 -4.32
CA THR A 259 -16.51 15.39 -5.55
C THR A 259 -15.34 14.48 -5.96
N ARG A 260 -14.12 15.01 -5.96
CA ARG A 260 -12.93 14.25 -6.35
C ARG A 260 -12.62 13.11 -5.39
N VAL A 261 -12.75 13.32 -4.07
CA VAL A 261 -12.54 12.28 -3.06
C VAL A 261 -13.62 11.19 -3.18
N ALA A 262 -14.88 11.58 -3.32
CA ALA A 262 -16.00 10.65 -3.49
C ALA A 262 -15.84 9.77 -4.74
N PHE A 263 -15.48 10.36 -5.90
CA PHE A 263 -15.20 9.61 -7.13
C PHE A 263 -13.98 8.68 -7.02
N ASN A 264 -13.01 9.03 -6.17
CA ASN A 264 -11.86 8.19 -5.88
C ASN A 264 -12.08 7.29 -4.65
N SER A 265 -13.30 6.84 -4.40
CA SER A 265 -13.61 5.89 -3.32
C SER A 265 -14.15 4.59 -3.89
N PHE A 266 -13.60 3.45 -3.42
CA PHE A 266 -13.97 2.12 -3.94
C PHE A 266 -15.37 1.69 -3.55
N ASN A 267 -15.84 2.07 -2.36
CA ASN A 267 -17.09 1.61 -1.78
C ASN A 267 -18.06 2.75 -1.42
N TYR A 268 -17.88 3.95 -2.00
CA TYR A 268 -18.69 5.13 -1.70
C TYR A 268 -20.18 4.87 -1.85
N GLY A 269 -20.62 4.35 -3.00
CA GLY A 269 -22.03 4.07 -3.27
C GLY A 269 -22.61 2.94 -2.42
N MET A 270 -21.76 2.00 -1.97
CA MET A 270 -22.16 0.86 -1.14
C MET A 270 -22.51 1.30 0.30
N LEU A 271 -21.74 2.23 0.86
CA LEU A 271 -21.92 2.73 2.23
C LEU A 271 -22.94 3.88 2.31
N GLY A 272 -23.32 4.48 1.19
CA GLY A 272 -24.38 5.49 1.12
C GLY A 272 -24.11 6.70 2.03
N ARG A 273 -24.98 6.95 3.02
CA ARG A 273 -24.89 8.10 3.91
C ARG A 273 -23.59 8.09 4.75
N ILE A 274 -23.13 6.91 5.18
CA ILE A 274 -21.89 6.79 5.98
C ILE A 274 -20.69 7.35 5.21
N SER A 275 -20.56 6.98 3.94
CA SER A 275 -19.46 7.50 3.11
C SER A 275 -19.61 8.97 2.79
N PHE A 276 -20.85 9.45 2.59
CA PHE A 276 -21.11 10.88 2.38
C PHE A 276 -20.66 11.69 3.60
N ASP A 277 -21.15 11.34 4.79
CA ASP A 277 -20.84 12.04 6.04
C ASP A 277 -19.31 11.99 6.32
N ALA A 278 -18.66 10.83 6.15
CA ALA A 278 -17.23 10.68 6.37
C ALA A 278 -16.39 11.53 5.41
N VAL A 279 -16.71 11.56 4.11
CA VAL A 279 -16.00 12.38 3.12
C VAL A 279 -16.29 13.88 3.34
N ALA A 280 -17.51 14.26 3.70
CA ALA A 280 -17.85 15.64 4.03
C ALA A 280 -17.04 16.14 5.23
N ASN A 281 -16.95 15.35 6.29
CA ASN A 281 -16.16 15.66 7.47
C ASN A 281 -14.65 15.75 7.14
N LEU A 282 -14.13 14.82 6.33
CA LEU A 282 -12.74 14.85 5.88
C LEU A 282 -12.42 16.16 5.15
N VAL A 283 -13.26 16.55 4.19
CA VAL A 283 -13.05 17.77 3.39
C VAL A 283 -13.27 19.04 4.22
N ALA A 284 -14.18 19.02 5.18
CA ALA A 284 -14.38 20.16 6.09
C ALA A 284 -13.20 20.36 7.05
N ALA A 285 -12.53 19.28 7.42
CA ALA A 285 -11.40 19.30 8.36
C ALA A 285 -10.05 19.62 7.72
N CYS A 286 -9.90 19.41 6.39
CA CYS A 286 -8.60 19.46 5.70
C CYS A 286 -8.61 20.48 4.55
N PRO A 287 -7.63 21.39 4.49
CA PRO A 287 -7.40 22.14 3.26
C PRO A 287 -7.06 21.19 2.11
N ALA A 288 -7.51 21.53 0.91
CA ALA A 288 -7.31 20.73 -0.28
C ALA A 288 -6.57 21.52 -1.37
N TYR A 289 -5.65 20.85 -2.08
CA TYR A 289 -4.83 21.48 -3.13
C TYR A 289 -4.68 20.59 -4.35
N GLN A 290 -4.59 21.21 -5.52
CA GLN A 290 -4.02 20.61 -6.72
C GLN A 290 -2.51 20.85 -6.70
N LEU A 291 -1.71 19.80 -6.80
CA LEU A 291 -0.25 19.90 -6.93
C LEU A 291 0.15 19.48 -8.35
N VAL A 292 0.69 20.42 -9.13
CA VAL A 292 1.38 20.14 -10.39
C VAL A 292 2.88 20.19 -10.15
N TYR A 293 3.61 19.15 -10.56
CA TYR A 293 5.05 19.10 -10.33
C TYR A 293 5.78 18.33 -11.45
N GLY A 294 7.04 18.70 -11.70
CA GLY A 294 7.94 17.99 -12.61
C GLY A 294 9.05 17.25 -11.87
N ARG A 295 9.44 17.70 -10.67
CA ARG A 295 10.53 17.14 -9.87
C ARG A 295 10.02 16.65 -8.52
N LEU A 296 10.41 15.44 -8.13
CA LEU A 296 9.98 14.82 -6.88
C LEU A 296 10.51 15.57 -5.66
N GLU A 297 11.76 16.02 -5.70
CA GLU A 297 12.40 16.72 -4.58
C GLU A 297 11.61 17.98 -4.19
N GLU A 298 11.17 18.75 -5.20
CA GLU A 298 10.38 19.96 -4.99
C GLU A 298 8.99 19.64 -4.41
N ALA A 299 8.33 18.57 -4.93
CA ALA A 299 7.03 18.13 -4.43
C ALA A 299 7.12 17.64 -2.97
N VAL A 300 8.13 16.85 -2.65
CA VAL A 300 8.38 16.34 -1.30
C VAL A 300 8.62 17.47 -0.31
N ALA A 301 9.49 18.44 -0.66
CA ALA A 301 9.79 19.59 0.20
C ALA A 301 8.53 20.45 0.44
N CYS A 302 7.77 20.75 -0.62
CA CYS A 302 6.52 21.50 -0.53
C CYS A 302 5.49 20.82 0.39
N LEU A 303 5.26 19.52 0.23
CA LEU A 303 4.28 18.78 1.01
C LEU A 303 4.69 18.61 2.47
N ARG A 304 5.99 18.49 2.75
CA ARG A 304 6.53 18.49 4.11
C ARG A 304 6.23 19.82 4.80
N GLN A 305 6.64 20.92 4.17
CA GLN A 305 6.41 22.26 4.72
C GLN A 305 4.92 22.51 5.00
N LEU A 306 4.05 22.22 4.02
CA LEU A 306 2.61 22.38 4.20
C LEU A 306 2.05 21.58 5.39
N LEU A 307 2.49 20.34 5.56
CA LEU A 307 2.00 19.50 6.64
C LEU A 307 2.54 19.96 8.02
N GLU A 308 3.75 20.51 8.06
CA GLU A 308 4.34 21.12 9.26
C GLU A 308 3.58 22.38 9.67
N GLU A 309 3.28 23.28 8.73
CA GLU A 309 2.51 24.52 8.97
C GLU A 309 1.09 24.27 9.51
N GLN A 310 0.45 23.15 9.13
CA GLN A 310 -0.84 22.76 9.69
C GLN A 310 -0.76 22.40 11.21
N GLY A 311 0.44 22.25 11.76
CA GLY A 311 0.68 21.96 13.18
C GLY A 311 0.81 23.18 14.06
N ASP A 312 1.38 24.23 13.53
CA ASP A 312 1.68 25.45 14.31
C ASP A 312 0.45 26.38 14.45
N GLY A 313 -0.58 26.18 13.64
CA GLY A 313 -1.77 27.03 13.60
C GLY A 313 -2.91 26.66 14.56
N ARG A 314 -2.75 25.64 15.42
CA ARG A 314 -3.76 25.18 16.39
C ARG A 314 -3.21 25.10 17.82
N THR A 315 -2.60 26.17 18.30
CA THR A 315 -2.35 26.39 19.74
C THR A 315 -3.38 27.35 20.32
#